data_2121e9c81d25db01351bc73ce56cf43f
#
_entry.id   2121e9c81d25db01351bc73ce56cf43f
#
_cell.length_a   1.000
_cell.length_b   1.000
_cell.length_c   1.000
_cell.angle_alpha   90.00
_cell.angle_beta   90.00
_cell.angle_gamma   90.00
#
_symmetry.space_group_name_H-M   'P 1'
#
loop_
_entity.id
_entity.type
_entity.pdbx_description
1 polymer ?
#
loop_
_entity_poly.entity_id
_entity_poly.type
_entity_poly.pdbx_seq_one_letter_code
_entity_poly.pdbx_strand_id
1 'polypeptide(L)'
;MQILIQRMQLLTLSKKILATSLLFSSFAFADNIGDITEHKGSGGITREGESFTTELGLGVQQLDSIETAKGRIKLTFLDDTVLRLVEHTEVVLTKYYFDPNNTKNNSLGMKFISGTARF
;
A
#
# COMPACT_ATOMS: atom_id res chain seq x y z
N MET A 1 -44.12 12.83 -29.07
CA MET A 1 -44.26 12.03 -27.83
C MET A 1 -43.24 10.92 -27.73
N GLN A 2 -43.05 10.10 -28.75
CA GLN A 2 -42.08 9.02 -28.71
C GLN A 2 -40.63 9.50 -28.55
N ILE A 3 -40.29 10.63 -29.13
CA ILE A 3 -38.96 11.25 -29.04
C ILE A 3 -38.65 11.66 -27.60
N LEU A 4 -39.63 12.16 -26.86
CA LEU A 4 -39.44 12.52 -25.46
C LEU A 4 -39.21 11.30 -24.58
N ILE A 5 -39.88 10.19 -24.84
CA ILE A 5 -39.69 8.95 -24.13
C ILE A 5 -38.28 8.39 -24.35
N GLN A 6 -37.78 8.46 -25.58
CA GLN A 6 -36.41 8.04 -25.89
C GLN A 6 -35.36 8.89 -25.17
N ARG A 7 -35.59 10.20 -25.11
CA ARG A 7 -34.71 11.09 -24.36
C ARG A 7 -34.70 10.79 -22.86
N MET A 8 -35.85 10.44 -22.31
CA MET A 8 -35.92 10.04 -20.90
C MET A 8 -35.15 8.74 -20.63
N GLN A 9 -35.20 7.79 -21.55
CA GLN A 9 -34.44 6.53 -21.44
C GLN A 9 -32.94 6.78 -21.49
N LEU A 10 -32.47 7.66 -22.37
CA LEU A 10 -31.08 8.04 -22.46
C LEU A 10 -30.58 8.71 -21.18
N LEU A 11 -31.37 9.57 -20.60
CA LEU A 11 -31.05 10.20 -19.31
C LEU A 11 -30.96 9.18 -18.19
N THR A 12 -31.82 8.16 -18.19
CA THR A 12 -31.78 7.08 -17.22
C THR A 12 -30.52 6.25 -17.34
N LEU A 13 -30.07 5.96 -18.57
CA LEU A 13 -28.81 5.28 -18.81
C LEU A 13 -27.60 6.09 -18.31
N SER A 14 -27.61 7.41 -18.56
CA SER A 14 -26.57 8.30 -18.06
C SER A 14 -26.49 8.30 -16.53
N LYS A 15 -27.61 8.27 -15.85
CA LYS A 15 -27.65 8.17 -14.39
C LYS A 15 -27.06 6.86 -13.89
N LYS A 16 -27.28 5.76 -14.56
CA LYS A 16 -26.68 4.47 -14.21
C LYS A 16 -25.17 4.49 -14.34
N ILE A 17 -24.64 5.10 -15.38
CA ILE A 17 -23.21 5.24 -15.61
C ILE A 17 -22.59 6.10 -14.50
N LEU A 18 -23.21 7.19 -14.11
CA LEU A 18 -22.76 8.05 -13.02
C LEU A 18 -22.74 7.30 -11.69
N ALA A 19 -23.73 6.47 -11.40
CA ALA A 19 -23.75 5.67 -10.18
C ALA A 19 -22.59 4.68 -10.12
N THR A 20 -22.21 4.09 -11.25
CA THR A 20 -21.06 3.20 -11.35
C THR A 20 -19.76 3.94 -11.06
N SER A 21 -19.60 5.15 -11.57
CA SER A 21 -18.43 5.99 -11.30
C SER A 21 -18.32 6.37 -9.81
N LEU A 22 -19.43 6.65 -9.16
CA LEU A 22 -19.46 6.93 -7.72
C LEU A 22 -19.02 5.73 -6.87
N LEU A 23 -19.35 4.51 -7.28
CA LEU A 23 -18.91 3.31 -6.60
C LEU A 23 -17.38 3.17 -6.61
N PHE A 24 -16.71 3.51 -7.71
CA PHE A 24 -15.25 3.50 -7.79
C PHE A 24 -14.62 4.54 -6.85
N SER A 25 -15.23 5.70 -6.69
CA SER A 25 -14.71 6.75 -5.82
C SER A 25 -14.90 6.47 -4.33
N SER A 26 -15.70 5.46 -3.96
CA SER A 26 -15.93 5.09 -2.57
C SER A 26 -14.90 4.11 -1.99
N PHE A 27 -13.96 3.59 -2.81
CA PHE A 27 -12.88 2.75 -2.29
C PHE A 27 -11.91 3.60 -1.48
N ALA A 28 -11.88 3.35 -0.19
CA ALA A 28 -10.87 3.94 0.68
C ALA A 28 -9.53 3.25 0.43
N PHE A 29 -8.48 4.04 0.19
CA PHE A 29 -7.13 3.54 0.14
C PHE A 29 -6.57 3.46 1.56
N ALA A 30 -5.93 2.34 1.90
CA ALA A 30 -5.20 2.25 3.14
C ALA A 30 -4.04 3.26 3.13
N ASP A 31 -3.79 3.89 4.28
CA ASP A 31 -2.71 4.86 4.40
C ASP A 31 -1.34 4.18 4.38
N ASN A 32 -0.39 4.82 3.75
CA ASN A 32 0.99 4.39 3.82
C ASN A 32 1.53 4.60 5.23
N ILE A 33 2.23 3.61 5.75
CA ILE A 33 2.90 3.67 7.05
C ILE A 33 4.37 4.00 6.95
N GLY A 34 4.89 4.07 5.75
CA GLY A 34 6.27 4.39 5.43
C GLY A 34 6.49 4.34 3.94
N ASP A 35 7.75 4.47 3.54
CA ASP A 35 8.15 4.40 2.15
C ASP A 35 9.56 3.82 2.00
N ILE A 36 9.89 3.43 0.79
CA ILE A 36 11.23 2.95 0.44
C ILE A 36 12.13 4.17 0.25
N THR A 37 13.12 4.34 1.12
CA THR A 37 14.03 5.49 1.11
C THR A 37 15.41 5.17 0.56
N GLU A 38 15.78 3.90 0.48
CA GLU A 38 16.94 3.43 -0.29
C GLU A 38 16.55 2.14 -1.00
N HIS A 39 17.01 2.01 -2.23
CA HIS A 39 16.70 0.85 -3.06
C HIS A 39 17.88 0.50 -3.95
N LYS A 40 18.37 -0.74 -3.82
CA LYS A 40 19.37 -1.32 -4.71
C LYS A 40 18.93 -2.72 -5.11
N GLY A 41 19.03 -3.02 -6.40
CA GLY A 41 18.69 -4.33 -6.92
C GLY A 41 17.21 -4.53 -7.15
N SER A 42 16.69 -5.68 -6.78
CA SER A 42 15.31 -6.09 -7.07
C SER A 42 14.59 -6.60 -5.83
N GLY A 43 13.29 -6.46 -5.85
CA GLY A 43 12.41 -6.96 -4.81
C GLY A 43 10.95 -6.76 -5.19
N GLY A 44 10.07 -7.19 -4.32
CA GLY A 44 8.63 -7.09 -4.53
C GLY A 44 7.87 -6.83 -3.24
N ILE A 45 6.70 -6.25 -3.38
CA ILE A 45 5.71 -6.12 -2.32
C ILE A 45 4.47 -6.87 -2.75
N THR A 46 3.95 -7.72 -1.88
CA THR A 46 2.65 -8.37 -2.07
C THR A 46 1.65 -7.72 -1.13
N ARG A 47 0.56 -7.23 -1.70
CA ARG A 47 -0.51 -6.53 -1.00
C ARG A 47 -1.85 -7.05 -1.50
N GLU A 48 -2.61 -7.67 -0.62
CA GLU A 48 -3.94 -8.22 -0.96
C GLU A 48 -3.92 -9.09 -2.22
N GLY A 49 -2.89 -9.93 -2.35
CA GLY A 49 -2.73 -10.82 -3.51
C GLY A 49 -2.14 -10.16 -4.75
N GLU A 50 -1.93 -8.86 -4.75
CA GLU A 50 -1.27 -8.14 -5.85
C GLU A 50 0.21 -7.95 -5.58
N SER A 51 1.01 -8.04 -6.63
CA SER A 51 2.46 -7.88 -6.55
C SER A 51 2.90 -6.58 -7.20
N PHE A 52 3.76 -5.86 -6.50
CA PHE A 52 4.37 -4.62 -6.97
C PHE A 52 5.89 -4.78 -6.98
N THR A 53 6.54 -4.26 -8.00
CA THR A 53 8.00 -4.18 -8.02
C THR A 53 8.44 -3.06 -7.07
N THR A 54 9.45 -3.34 -6.24
CA THR A 54 9.99 -2.33 -5.33
C THR A 54 10.75 -1.27 -6.10
N GLU A 55 10.58 -0.03 -5.68
CA GLU A 55 11.29 1.12 -6.23
C GLU A 55 11.42 2.22 -5.17
N LEU A 56 12.35 3.13 -5.39
CA LEU A 56 12.54 4.27 -4.51
C LEU A 56 11.27 5.13 -4.44
N GLY A 57 10.83 5.47 -3.24
CA GLY A 57 9.64 6.28 -3.03
C GLY A 57 8.33 5.50 -2.95
N LEU A 58 8.35 4.19 -3.22
CA LEU A 58 7.15 3.37 -3.13
C LEU A 58 6.66 3.31 -1.67
N GLY A 59 5.39 3.63 -1.45
CA GLY A 59 4.77 3.55 -0.13
C GLY A 59 4.52 2.13 0.31
N VAL A 60 4.69 1.88 1.60
CA VAL A 60 4.38 0.58 2.22
C VAL A 60 3.21 0.73 3.17
N GLN A 61 2.44 -0.32 3.31
CA GLN A 61 1.21 -0.36 4.10
C GLN A 61 1.24 -1.50 5.11
N GLN A 62 0.40 -1.39 6.11
CA GLN A 62 0.18 -2.49 7.05
C GLN A 62 -0.26 -3.74 6.30
N LEU A 63 0.23 -4.90 6.70
CA LEU A 63 0.03 -6.22 6.10
C LEU A 63 0.76 -6.46 4.78
N ASP A 64 1.55 -5.52 4.30
CA ASP A 64 2.42 -5.77 3.16
C ASP A 64 3.44 -6.85 3.48
N SER A 65 3.64 -7.75 2.53
CA SER A 65 4.78 -8.67 2.50
C SER A 65 5.85 -8.07 1.60
N ILE A 66 7.05 -7.86 2.15
CA ILE A 66 8.15 -7.24 1.43
C ILE A 66 9.25 -8.26 1.27
N GLU A 67 9.67 -8.48 0.03
CA GLU A 67 10.69 -9.45 -0.32
C GLU A 67 11.80 -8.78 -1.12
N THR A 68 13.05 -9.01 -0.71
CA THR A 68 14.21 -8.63 -1.49
C THR A 68 14.77 -9.85 -2.21
N ALA A 69 15.20 -9.67 -3.47
CA ALA A 69 15.99 -10.64 -4.19
C ALA A 69 17.47 -10.27 -4.06
N LYS A 70 18.12 -9.93 -5.17
CA LYS A 70 19.50 -9.39 -5.11
C LYS A 70 19.42 -7.90 -4.80
N GLY A 71 20.14 -7.45 -3.79
CA GLY A 71 20.18 -6.05 -3.38
C GLY A 71 19.67 -5.83 -1.98
N ARG A 72 19.22 -4.60 -1.69
CA ARG A 72 18.78 -4.23 -0.37
C ARG A 72 17.78 -3.08 -0.45
N ILE A 73 16.94 -3.01 0.56
CA ILE A 73 15.89 -2.00 0.68
C ILE A 73 15.97 -1.40 2.07
N LYS A 74 15.81 -0.09 2.15
CA LYS A 74 15.64 0.63 3.40
C LYS A 74 14.23 1.19 3.42
N LEU A 75 13.49 0.90 4.48
CA LEU A 75 12.18 1.45 4.76
C LEU A 75 12.31 2.51 5.85
N THR A 76 11.66 3.64 5.65
CA THR A 76 11.50 4.65 6.70
C THR A 76 10.03 4.81 7.00
N PHE A 77 9.64 4.59 8.24
CA PHE A 77 8.27 4.68 8.71
C PHE A 77 7.92 6.10 9.14
N LEU A 78 6.63 6.35 9.37
CA LEU A 78 6.13 7.67 9.75
C LEU A 78 6.72 8.20 11.06
N ASP A 79 7.11 7.31 11.95
CA ASP A 79 7.76 7.64 13.23
C ASP A 79 9.29 7.71 13.14
N ASP A 80 9.82 7.80 11.94
CA ASP A 80 11.25 7.80 11.63
C ASP A 80 12.00 6.50 11.95
N THR A 81 11.29 5.44 12.32
CA THR A 81 11.89 4.12 12.44
C THR A 81 12.40 3.66 11.09
N VAL A 82 13.60 3.11 11.07
CA VAL A 82 14.26 2.62 9.86
C VAL A 82 14.41 1.11 9.94
N LEU A 83 14.00 0.44 8.87
CA LEU A 83 14.19 -1.00 8.70
C LEU A 83 15.01 -1.26 7.45
N ARG A 84 16.11 -1.96 7.58
CA ARG A 84 16.97 -2.35 6.46
C ARG A 84 16.82 -3.83 6.18
N LEU A 85 16.46 -4.17 4.94
CA LEU A 85 16.37 -5.53 4.45
C LEU A 85 17.56 -5.77 3.52
N VAL A 86 18.39 -6.76 3.84
CA VAL A 86 19.46 -7.21 2.95
C VAL A 86 18.88 -8.17 1.92
N GLU A 87 19.72 -8.68 1.00
CA GLU A 87 19.27 -9.58 -0.06
C GLU A 87 18.60 -10.85 0.48
N HIS A 88 17.66 -11.40 -0.30
CA HIS A 88 16.93 -12.63 -0.01
C HIS A 88 16.22 -12.62 1.35
N THR A 89 15.61 -11.49 1.68
CA THR A 89 14.88 -11.29 2.92
C THR A 89 13.39 -11.12 2.64
N GLU A 90 12.55 -11.73 3.47
CA GLU A 90 11.11 -11.57 3.42
C GLU A 90 10.57 -11.23 4.81
N VAL A 91 9.81 -10.15 4.89
CA VAL A 91 9.12 -9.73 6.11
C VAL A 91 7.68 -9.34 5.80
N VAL A 92 6.80 -9.54 6.78
CA VAL A 92 5.42 -9.07 6.72
C VAL A 92 5.25 -8.00 7.80
N LEU A 93 4.71 -6.85 7.41
CA LEU A 93 4.41 -5.76 8.32
C LEU A 93 3.06 -6.04 8.98
N THR A 94 3.06 -6.72 10.12
CA THR A 94 1.84 -7.24 10.73
C THR A 94 1.03 -6.20 11.45
N LYS A 95 1.67 -5.14 11.98
CA LYS A 95 1.02 -4.12 12.76
C LYS A 95 1.81 -2.83 12.70
N TYR A 96 1.11 -1.71 12.60
CA TYR A 96 1.71 -0.40 12.74
C TYR A 96 0.74 0.56 13.40
N TYR A 97 1.21 1.27 14.41
CA TYR A 97 0.47 2.33 15.07
C TYR A 97 1.39 3.51 15.32
N PHE A 98 0.98 4.68 14.87
CA PHE A 98 1.71 5.92 15.03
C PHE A 98 0.78 7.01 15.56
N ASP A 99 1.16 7.61 16.70
CA ASP A 99 0.49 8.75 17.27
C ASP A 99 1.52 9.87 17.48
N PRO A 100 1.47 10.94 16.68
CA PRO A 100 2.42 12.05 16.81
C PRO A 100 2.30 12.80 18.14
N ASN A 101 1.15 12.70 18.82
CA ASN A 101 0.91 13.38 20.10
C ASN A 101 1.33 12.54 21.30
N ASN A 102 1.49 11.23 21.13
CA ASN A 102 1.87 10.32 22.20
C ASN A 102 2.75 9.20 21.68
N THR A 103 4.05 9.45 21.60
CA THR A 103 5.03 8.53 21.03
C THR A 103 5.17 7.23 21.81
N LYS A 104 4.73 7.18 23.07
CA LYS A 104 4.73 5.95 23.88
C LYS A 104 3.79 4.88 23.33
N ASN A 105 2.79 5.26 22.55
CA ASN A 105 1.82 4.34 21.95
C ASN A 105 2.27 3.82 20.59
N ASN A 106 3.36 4.35 20.03
CA ASN A 106 3.85 3.91 18.73
C ASN A 106 4.29 2.44 18.79
N SER A 107 3.91 1.68 17.79
CA SER A 107 4.27 0.27 17.69
C SER A 107 4.44 -0.17 16.25
N LEU A 108 5.45 -1.00 16.03
CA LEU A 108 5.71 -1.66 14.77
C LEU A 108 5.84 -3.16 15.03
N GLY A 109 4.92 -3.93 14.47
CA GLY A 109 4.99 -5.38 14.50
C GLY A 109 5.39 -5.91 13.13
N MET A 110 6.22 -6.93 13.11
CA MET A 110 6.58 -7.59 11.88
C MET A 110 6.78 -9.08 12.09
N LYS A 111 6.45 -9.83 11.05
CA LYS A 111 6.74 -11.26 10.99
C LYS A 111 7.92 -11.45 10.04
N PHE A 112 9.00 -11.95 10.58
CA PHE A 112 10.19 -12.27 9.81
C PHE A 112 10.06 -13.68 9.25
N ILE A 113 10.13 -13.80 7.92
CA ILE A 113 9.98 -15.08 7.24
C ILE A 113 11.34 -15.69 6.95
N SER A 114 12.25 -14.90 6.36
CA SER A 114 13.59 -15.39 6.00
C SER A 114 14.54 -14.23 5.75
N GLY A 115 15.85 -14.50 5.74
CA GLY A 115 16.89 -13.53 5.42
C GLY A 115 17.38 -12.75 6.63
N THR A 116 17.74 -11.49 6.43
CA THR A 116 18.29 -10.61 7.47
C THR A 116 17.68 -9.22 7.39
N ALA A 117 17.25 -8.72 8.54
CA ALA A 117 16.74 -7.36 8.68
C ALA A 117 17.44 -6.67 9.84
N ARG A 118 17.55 -5.34 9.75
CA ARG A 118 18.17 -4.50 10.80
C ARG A 118 17.34 -3.25 11.02
N PHE A 119 17.23 -2.90 12.26
CA PHE A 119 16.66 -1.63 12.69
C PHE A 119 17.74 -0.56 12.84
#